data_0a38024b3703e536653648b4f95f1838
#
_entry.id   0a38024b3703e536653648b4f95f1838
#
_cell.length_a   1.000
_cell.length_b   1.000
_cell.length_c   1.000
_cell.angle_alpha   90.00
_cell.angle_beta   90.00
_cell.angle_gamma   90.00
#
_symmetry.space_group_name_H-M   'P 1'
#
loop_
_entity.id
_entity.type
_entity.pdbx_description
1 polymer ?
#
loop_
_entity_poly.entity_id
_entity_poly.type
_entity_poly.pdbx_seq_one_letter_code
_entity_poly.pdbx_strand_id
1 'polypeptide(L)'
;MNLLLARLASAALLLAAAFIVHAAPLDEARQLIVVTSDTWDSTQGQLQAFVRDGKQWRRHGQSFPVALGRTGSAWGLGLHPAQADGPQKQEGDGRSPAGVFALGSAFGYSVTRPGTAMTYQPMSSTSYCMDVPASPFYNRIVDAKKVGSAAITGSTEPMRLDLHNNGDVRYQEGFVIAHNPDNQPGKGSCIFAHLWRQPGEATAGCTAMPQARMQALLDWLRPQDTPRFVLLPRAEYQHLQAQWKLPALEGAAR
;
A
#
# COMPACT_ATOMS: atom_id res chain seq x y z
N MET A 1 -64.42 -20.06 46.99
CA MET A 1 -63.83 -20.95 45.94
C MET A 1 -63.41 -20.04 44.78
N ASN A 2 -62.23 -19.41 44.95
CA ASN A 2 -61.69 -18.36 44.06
C ASN A 2 -60.57 -18.93 43.21
N LEU A 3 -60.81 -18.99 41.88
CA LEU A 3 -59.79 -19.33 40.93
C LEU A 3 -58.95 -18.08 40.60
N LEU A 4 -57.68 -18.10 40.94
CA LEU A 4 -56.67 -17.13 40.50
C LEU A 4 -56.19 -17.53 39.10
N LEU A 5 -56.46 -16.70 38.10
CA LEU A 5 -55.88 -16.77 36.74
C LEU A 5 -54.51 -16.07 36.75
N ALA A 6 -53.41 -16.85 36.67
CA ALA A 6 -52.06 -16.32 36.44
C ALA A 6 -51.90 -16.01 34.94
N ARG A 7 -51.70 -14.75 34.59
CA ARG A 7 -51.31 -14.30 33.26
C ARG A 7 -49.78 -14.34 33.16
N LEU A 8 -49.25 -15.26 32.35
CA LEU A 8 -47.86 -15.30 31.93
C LEU A 8 -47.67 -14.27 30.78
N ALA A 9 -46.95 -13.18 31.10
CA ALA A 9 -46.50 -12.24 30.09
C ALA A 9 -45.15 -12.72 29.53
N SER A 10 -45.14 -13.22 28.30
CA SER A 10 -43.91 -13.57 27.57
C SER A 10 -43.30 -12.29 27.01
N ALA A 11 -42.20 -11.81 27.60
CA ALA A 11 -41.41 -10.73 27.06
C ALA A 11 -40.48 -11.31 25.98
N ALA A 12 -40.78 -11.03 24.70
CA ALA A 12 -39.89 -11.33 23.60
C ALA A 12 -38.77 -10.30 23.57
N LEU A 13 -37.56 -10.71 23.92
CA LEU A 13 -36.35 -9.91 23.79
C LEU A 13 -35.92 -9.90 22.30
N LEU A 14 -36.19 -8.80 21.59
CA LEU A 14 -35.66 -8.55 20.27
C LEU A 14 -34.18 -8.16 20.41
N LEU A 15 -33.25 -9.10 20.15
CA LEU A 15 -31.86 -8.80 19.93
C LEU A 15 -31.73 -8.04 18.59
N ALA A 16 -31.57 -6.71 18.65
CA ALA A 16 -31.14 -5.92 17.52
C ALA A 16 -29.65 -6.23 17.25
N ALA A 17 -29.36 -7.04 16.26
CA ALA A 17 -28.00 -7.20 15.75
C ALA A 17 -27.55 -5.86 15.15
N ALA A 18 -26.71 -5.12 15.86
CA ALA A 18 -26.05 -3.94 15.34
C ALA A 18 -25.08 -4.39 14.25
N PHE A 19 -25.44 -4.25 12.99
CA PHE A 19 -24.51 -4.38 11.88
C PHE A 19 -23.51 -3.22 11.98
N ILE A 20 -22.30 -3.51 12.41
CA ILE A 20 -21.18 -2.56 12.30
C ILE A 20 -20.89 -2.42 10.80
N VAL A 21 -21.45 -1.40 10.17
CA VAL A 21 -21.10 -1.02 8.81
C VAL A 21 -19.69 -0.45 8.87
N HIS A 22 -18.69 -1.27 8.54
CA HIS A 22 -17.34 -0.77 8.33
C HIS A 22 -17.36 0.13 7.10
N ALA A 23 -16.85 1.36 7.24
CA ALA A 23 -16.66 2.24 6.10
C ALA A 23 -15.81 1.54 5.04
N ALA A 24 -16.17 1.70 3.77
CA ALA A 24 -15.35 1.12 2.70
C ALA A 24 -13.96 1.78 2.72
N PRO A 25 -12.88 1.03 2.42
CA PRO A 25 -11.50 1.49 2.60
C PRO A 25 -11.13 2.74 1.78
N LEU A 26 -11.99 3.14 0.83
CA LEU A 26 -11.81 4.30 -0.03
C LEU A 26 -12.80 5.45 0.25
N ASP A 27 -13.65 5.39 1.28
CA ASP A 27 -14.71 6.38 1.48
C ASP A 27 -14.17 7.81 1.63
N GLU A 28 -13.06 7.99 2.31
CA GLU A 28 -12.42 9.30 2.52
C GLU A 28 -11.44 9.70 1.42
N ALA A 29 -11.06 8.77 0.54
CA ALA A 29 -10.06 9.01 -0.47
C ALA A 29 -10.57 9.95 -1.57
N ARG A 30 -9.76 10.95 -1.93
CA ARG A 30 -9.99 11.85 -3.06
C ARG A 30 -8.97 11.66 -4.17
N GLN A 31 -7.80 11.08 -3.87
CA GLN A 31 -6.80 10.66 -4.83
C GLN A 31 -6.55 9.16 -4.67
N LEU A 32 -6.42 8.45 -5.79
CA LEU A 32 -6.27 7.01 -5.79
C LEU A 32 -5.26 6.60 -6.86
N ILE A 33 -4.28 5.78 -6.47
CA ILE A 33 -3.39 5.06 -7.35
C ILE A 33 -3.86 3.62 -7.40
N VAL A 34 -4.23 3.12 -8.58
CA VAL A 34 -4.64 1.73 -8.78
C VAL A 34 -3.60 1.02 -9.63
N VAL A 35 -3.10 -0.09 -9.13
CA VAL A 35 -2.28 -1.05 -9.88
C VAL A 35 -3.08 -2.33 -10.05
N THR A 36 -3.21 -2.80 -11.29
CA THR A 36 -3.79 -4.11 -11.57
C THR A 36 -2.78 -5.00 -12.24
N SER A 37 -2.72 -6.26 -11.83
CA SER A 37 -1.96 -7.33 -12.48
C SER A 37 -2.90 -8.36 -13.09
N ASP A 38 -2.43 -9.19 -14.02
CA ASP A 38 -3.30 -10.21 -14.63
C ASP A 38 -3.62 -11.33 -13.63
N THR A 39 -2.63 -11.79 -12.88
CA THR A 39 -2.75 -12.86 -11.88
C THR A 39 -1.97 -12.53 -10.62
N TRP A 40 -2.11 -13.39 -9.59
CA TRP A 40 -1.31 -13.32 -8.37
C TRP A 40 0.20 -13.44 -8.60
N ASP A 41 0.63 -14.16 -9.64
CA ASP A 41 2.05 -14.44 -9.93
C ASP A 41 2.64 -13.49 -10.99
N SER A 42 1.85 -12.53 -11.47
CA SER A 42 2.32 -11.52 -12.43
C SER A 42 3.36 -10.59 -11.79
N THR A 43 4.51 -10.47 -12.43
CA THR A 43 5.61 -9.59 -12.01
C THR A 43 5.49 -8.17 -12.59
N GLN A 44 4.44 -7.91 -13.34
CA GLN A 44 4.11 -6.62 -13.94
C GLN A 44 2.65 -6.29 -13.73
N GLY A 45 2.33 -4.99 -13.76
CA GLY A 45 0.98 -4.47 -13.67
C GLY A 45 0.80 -3.19 -14.46
N GLN A 46 -0.44 -2.70 -14.49
CA GLN A 46 -0.80 -1.40 -15.05
C GLN A 46 -1.22 -0.47 -13.93
N LEU A 47 -0.58 0.71 -13.85
CA LEU A 47 -0.94 1.76 -12.91
C LEU A 47 -1.81 2.80 -13.59
N GLN A 48 -2.93 3.15 -12.97
CA GLN A 48 -3.79 4.27 -13.34
C GLN A 48 -4.10 5.11 -12.10
N ALA A 49 -3.90 6.40 -12.18
CA ALA A 49 -4.30 7.33 -11.14
C ALA A 49 -5.74 7.83 -11.37
N PHE A 50 -6.43 8.16 -10.26
CA PHE A 50 -7.79 8.67 -10.27
C PHE A 50 -7.96 9.81 -9.27
N VAL A 51 -8.86 10.73 -9.57
CA VAL A 51 -9.34 11.78 -8.67
C VAL A 51 -10.83 11.60 -8.42
N ARG A 52 -11.28 11.87 -7.20
CA ARG A 52 -12.69 11.80 -6.86
C ARG A 52 -13.39 13.10 -7.28
N ASP A 53 -14.47 12.95 -8.05
CA ASP A 53 -15.38 14.02 -8.42
C ASP A 53 -16.80 13.67 -7.94
N GLY A 54 -17.21 14.32 -6.86
CA GLY A 54 -18.42 13.94 -6.14
C GLY A 54 -18.36 12.50 -5.62
N LYS A 55 -19.26 11.64 -6.14
CA LYS A 55 -19.30 10.21 -5.79
C LYS A 55 -18.56 9.31 -6.79
N GLN A 56 -18.00 9.88 -7.87
CA GLN A 56 -17.39 9.14 -8.95
C GLN A 56 -15.88 9.30 -8.96
N TRP A 57 -15.19 8.30 -9.51
CA TRP A 57 -13.78 8.36 -9.82
C TRP A 57 -13.59 8.78 -11.28
N ARG A 58 -12.75 9.81 -11.50
CA ARG A 58 -12.28 10.21 -12.83
C ARG A 58 -10.81 9.88 -12.97
N ARG A 59 -10.41 9.41 -14.13
CA ARG A 59 -9.01 9.16 -14.43
C ARG A 59 -8.19 10.43 -14.39
N HIS A 60 -6.99 10.30 -13.87
CA HIS A 60 -5.96 11.33 -13.89
C HIS A 60 -4.76 10.82 -14.70
N GLY A 61 -4.45 11.49 -15.81
CA GLY A 61 -3.37 11.08 -16.71
C GLY A 61 -3.62 9.74 -17.41
N GLN A 62 -2.58 9.27 -18.08
CA GLN A 62 -2.58 7.98 -18.79
C GLN A 62 -2.12 6.85 -17.88
N SER A 63 -2.64 5.63 -18.13
CA SER A 63 -2.10 4.42 -17.51
C SER A 63 -0.70 4.11 -18.05
N PHE A 64 0.10 3.43 -17.22
CA PHE A 64 1.45 3.04 -17.60
C PHE A 64 1.86 1.73 -16.90
N PRO A 65 2.81 0.97 -17.50
CA PRO A 65 3.29 -0.27 -16.89
C PRO A 65 4.15 0.00 -15.66
N VAL A 66 4.05 -0.91 -14.69
CA VAL A 66 4.88 -0.96 -13.48
C VAL A 66 5.41 -2.37 -13.26
N ALA A 67 6.56 -2.49 -12.60
CA ALA A 67 7.10 -3.76 -12.15
C ALA A 67 6.66 -4.03 -10.71
N LEU A 68 6.40 -5.31 -10.42
CA LEU A 68 5.97 -5.83 -9.13
C LEU A 68 6.98 -6.82 -8.55
N GLY A 69 6.64 -7.45 -7.45
CA GLY A 69 7.45 -8.47 -6.82
C GLY A 69 7.82 -9.61 -7.76
N ARG A 70 9.05 -10.14 -7.64
CA ARG A 70 9.58 -11.23 -8.49
C ARG A 70 8.78 -12.53 -8.43
N THR A 71 7.95 -12.69 -7.43
CA THR A 71 7.00 -13.80 -7.26
C THR A 71 5.55 -13.33 -7.30
N GLY A 72 5.29 -12.12 -7.85
CA GLY A 72 3.96 -11.55 -8.02
C GLY A 72 3.47 -10.77 -6.81
N SER A 73 2.23 -10.98 -6.38
CA SER A 73 1.58 -10.29 -5.28
C SER A 73 0.95 -11.25 -4.26
N ALA A 74 0.63 -10.75 -3.07
CA ALA A 74 -0.04 -11.48 -2.00
C ALA A 74 -0.83 -10.49 -1.11
N TRP A 75 -1.89 -10.93 -0.44
CA TRP A 75 -2.68 -10.10 0.46
C TRP A 75 -1.81 -9.49 1.56
N GLY A 76 -1.78 -8.18 1.60
CA GLY A 76 -1.07 -7.41 2.60
C GLY A 76 -1.93 -7.02 3.80
N LEU A 77 -1.32 -6.35 4.77
CA LEU A 77 -1.99 -5.71 5.89
C LEU A 77 -2.14 -4.22 5.57
N GLY A 78 -3.36 -3.74 5.41
CA GLY A 78 -3.66 -2.36 5.01
C GLY A 78 -4.98 -1.87 5.58
N LEU A 79 -5.67 -1.01 4.84
CA LEU A 79 -6.94 -0.40 5.24
C LEU A 79 -8.16 -1.27 4.91
N HIS A 80 -7.96 -2.34 4.17
CA HIS A 80 -9.02 -3.28 3.78
C HIS A 80 -9.20 -4.37 4.84
N PRO A 81 -10.39 -4.99 4.92
CA PRO A 81 -10.62 -6.16 5.77
C PRO A 81 -9.69 -7.32 5.36
N ALA A 82 -9.31 -8.14 6.32
CA ALA A 82 -8.54 -9.36 6.05
C ALA A 82 -9.24 -10.24 5.00
N GLN A 83 -8.47 -10.75 4.06
CA GLN A 83 -8.92 -11.67 3.01
C GLN A 83 -8.36 -13.06 3.31
N ALA A 84 -9.23 -14.06 3.36
CA ALA A 84 -8.85 -15.42 3.69
C ALA A 84 -8.33 -16.21 2.47
N ASP A 85 -8.91 -15.94 1.31
CA ASP A 85 -8.59 -16.65 0.07
C ASP A 85 -7.42 -15.98 -0.66
N GLY A 86 -6.49 -16.78 -1.17
CA GLY A 86 -5.31 -16.32 -1.90
C GLY A 86 -4.03 -16.25 -1.06
N PRO A 87 -2.88 -15.94 -1.70
CA PRO A 87 -1.59 -15.89 -1.05
C PRO A 87 -1.52 -14.76 -0.02
N GLN A 88 -0.91 -15.04 1.14
CA GLN A 88 -0.74 -14.07 2.23
C GLN A 88 0.69 -13.56 2.27
N LYS A 89 0.87 -12.24 2.34
CA LYS A 89 2.18 -11.57 2.36
C LYS A 89 3.00 -11.97 3.58
N GLN A 90 4.27 -12.32 3.32
CA GLN A 90 5.25 -12.64 4.34
C GLN A 90 6.58 -11.92 4.05
N GLU A 91 7.41 -11.80 5.09
CA GLU A 91 8.76 -11.25 4.93
C GLU A 91 9.60 -12.12 3.98
N GLY A 92 10.32 -11.49 3.05
CA GLY A 92 11.23 -12.17 2.14
C GLY A 92 10.57 -12.98 1.02
N ASP A 93 9.23 -13.01 0.91
CA ASP A 93 8.51 -13.81 -0.09
C ASP A 93 8.65 -13.30 -1.54
N GLY A 94 9.19 -12.10 -1.72
CA GLY A 94 9.34 -11.47 -3.04
C GLY A 94 8.03 -11.02 -3.67
N ARG A 95 6.92 -10.92 -2.91
CA ARG A 95 5.60 -10.53 -3.39
C ARG A 95 5.28 -9.08 -3.03
N SER A 96 4.66 -8.34 -3.94
CA SER A 96 4.09 -7.03 -3.65
C SER A 96 2.80 -7.18 -2.84
N PRO A 97 2.56 -6.36 -1.80
CA PRO A 97 1.31 -6.46 -1.05
C PRO A 97 0.12 -6.02 -1.89
N ALA A 98 -0.88 -6.90 -1.99
CA ALA A 98 -2.19 -6.61 -2.55
C ALA A 98 -3.14 -6.08 -1.48
N GLY A 99 -4.04 -5.18 -1.85
CA GLY A 99 -5.01 -4.56 -0.96
C GLY A 99 -5.12 -3.05 -1.14
N VAL A 100 -5.58 -2.36 -0.10
CA VAL A 100 -5.72 -0.89 -0.03
C VAL A 100 -4.80 -0.36 1.06
N PHE A 101 -3.96 0.62 0.73
CA PHE A 101 -2.94 1.16 1.64
C PHE A 101 -2.99 2.69 1.67
N ALA A 102 -2.68 3.26 2.84
CA ALA A 102 -2.32 4.66 2.92
C ALA A 102 -0.96 4.90 2.26
N LEU A 103 -0.66 6.15 1.93
CA LEU A 103 0.68 6.56 1.53
C LEU A 103 1.41 7.19 2.71
N GLY A 104 2.66 6.81 2.89
CA GLY A 104 3.57 7.44 3.83
C GLY A 104 4.34 8.60 3.19
N SER A 105 5.50 8.91 3.76
CA SER A 105 6.37 9.98 3.27
C SER A 105 6.91 9.69 1.88
N ALA A 106 7.06 10.73 1.08
CA ALA A 106 7.96 10.71 -0.05
C ALA A 106 9.41 10.71 0.44
N PHE A 107 10.32 10.16 -0.33
CA PHE A 107 11.74 10.10 0.01
C PHE A 107 12.62 10.24 -1.24
N GLY A 108 13.90 10.48 -1.03
CA GLY A 108 14.85 10.50 -2.14
C GLY A 108 16.26 10.93 -1.72
N TYR A 109 17.16 11.05 -2.72
CA TYR A 109 18.58 11.38 -2.48
C TYR A 109 18.82 12.88 -2.32
N SER A 110 17.96 13.72 -2.89
CA SER A 110 18.05 15.17 -2.75
C SER A 110 17.68 15.62 -1.34
N VAL A 111 18.28 16.73 -0.89
CA VAL A 111 17.97 17.31 0.42
C VAL A 111 16.52 17.84 0.48
N THR A 112 16.01 18.30 -0.66
CA THR A 112 14.63 18.78 -0.81
C THR A 112 14.05 18.24 -2.11
N ARG A 113 12.71 18.21 -2.19
CA ARG A 113 11.99 17.93 -3.43
C ARG A 113 10.91 18.99 -3.65
N PRO A 114 11.24 20.08 -4.36
CA PRO A 114 10.27 21.08 -4.75
C PRO A 114 9.12 20.47 -5.57
N GLY A 115 7.91 21.01 -5.43
CA GLY A 115 6.72 20.55 -6.17
C GLY A 115 5.92 19.47 -5.46
N THR A 116 6.49 18.64 -4.59
CA THR A 116 5.68 17.71 -3.80
C THR A 116 5.03 18.39 -2.59
N ALA A 117 3.75 18.08 -2.36
CA ALA A 117 3.06 18.43 -1.12
C ALA A 117 3.15 17.32 -0.05
N MET A 118 3.67 16.14 -0.43
CA MET A 118 3.90 15.05 0.52
C MET A 118 4.97 15.43 1.53
N THR A 119 4.88 14.92 2.76
CA THR A 119 6.00 14.95 3.68
C THR A 119 7.20 14.29 3.00
N TYR A 120 8.30 15.01 2.88
CA TYR A 120 9.50 14.50 2.21
C TYR A 120 10.60 14.21 3.24
N GLN A 121 11.18 13.02 3.12
CA GLN A 121 12.29 12.56 3.94
C GLN A 121 13.55 12.39 3.07
N PRO A 122 14.55 13.27 3.18
CA PRO A 122 15.82 13.08 2.50
C PRO A 122 16.58 11.90 3.10
N MET A 123 17.11 11.04 2.25
CA MET A 123 17.90 9.88 2.67
C MET A 123 19.37 10.24 2.80
N SER A 124 19.97 9.87 3.92
CA SER A 124 21.40 9.99 4.20
C SER A 124 22.13 8.66 3.96
N SER A 125 23.46 8.66 3.94
CA SER A 125 24.28 7.45 3.85
C SER A 125 24.05 6.47 5.01
N THR A 126 23.42 6.92 6.09
CA THR A 126 23.12 6.15 7.30
C THR A 126 21.62 5.84 7.47
N SER A 127 20.80 6.12 6.43
CA SER A 127 19.38 5.77 6.41
C SER A 127 19.16 4.33 5.95
N TYR A 128 18.41 3.56 6.72
CA TYR A 128 18.06 2.16 6.45
C TYR A 128 16.57 1.94 6.72
N CYS A 129 15.91 1.12 5.88
CA CYS A 129 14.64 0.56 6.28
C CYS A 129 14.87 -0.78 6.98
N MET A 130 14.25 -0.99 8.12
CA MET A 130 14.50 -2.16 8.95
C MET A 130 13.61 -3.33 8.54
N ASP A 131 14.19 -4.25 7.78
CA ASP A 131 13.57 -5.47 7.28
C ASP A 131 13.87 -6.71 8.16
N VAL A 132 14.36 -6.48 9.38
CA VAL A 132 14.70 -7.51 10.36
C VAL A 132 13.53 -7.71 11.33
N PRO A 133 12.79 -8.84 11.28
CA PRO A 133 11.57 -9.02 12.08
C PRO A 133 11.76 -8.92 13.60
N ALA A 134 12.96 -9.24 14.12
CA ALA A 134 13.27 -9.13 15.54
C ALA A 134 13.66 -7.71 15.98
N SER A 135 13.81 -6.76 15.04
CA SER A 135 14.20 -5.38 15.35
C SER A 135 13.02 -4.61 15.96
N PRO A 136 13.24 -3.79 17.01
CA PRO A 136 12.23 -2.85 17.51
C PRO A 136 11.87 -1.77 16.49
N PHE A 137 12.67 -1.62 15.44
CA PHE A 137 12.45 -0.70 14.34
C PHE A 137 11.90 -1.37 13.09
N TYR A 138 11.48 -2.63 13.17
CA TYR A 138 10.95 -3.37 12.02
C TYR A 138 9.93 -2.55 11.22
N ASN A 139 10.04 -2.58 9.89
CA ASN A 139 9.22 -1.84 8.93
C ASN A 139 9.29 -0.30 9.06
N ARG A 140 10.41 0.24 9.55
CA ARG A 140 10.62 1.68 9.69
C ARG A 140 11.91 2.12 9.01
N ILE A 141 11.87 3.29 8.38
CA ILE A 141 13.09 3.97 7.91
C ILE A 141 13.72 4.70 9.10
N VAL A 142 14.94 4.35 9.42
CA VAL A 142 15.72 4.94 10.53
C VAL A 142 17.05 5.50 10.02
N ASP A 143 17.62 6.42 10.77
CA ASP A 143 18.97 6.93 10.56
C ASP A 143 19.89 6.39 11.67
N ALA A 144 20.91 5.60 11.31
CA ALA A 144 21.86 5.01 12.23
C ALA A 144 22.59 6.05 13.11
N LYS A 145 22.72 7.30 12.64
CA LYS A 145 23.25 8.39 13.47
C LYS A 145 22.35 8.76 14.64
N LYS A 146 21.04 8.50 14.51
CA LYS A 146 20.04 8.81 15.55
C LYS A 146 19.74 7.63 16.46
N VAL A 147 19.70 6.41 15.90
CA VAL A 147 19.31 5.19 16.65
C VAL A 147 20.52 4.35 17.09
N GLY A 148 21.72 4.67 16.61
CA GLY A 148 22.94 3.91 16.83
C GLY A 148 23.18 2.85 15.75
N SER A 149 24.44 2.56 15.43
CA SER A 149 24.81 1.60 14.38
C SER A 149 24.38 0.16 14.69
N ALA A 150 24.31 -0.22 15.95
CA ALA A 150 23.82 -1.53 16.36
C ALA A 150 22.33 -1.75 15.98
N ALA A 151 21.54 -0.68 15.94
CA ALA A 151 20.11 -0.75 15.64
C ALA A 151 19.80 -1.12 14.19
N ILE A 152 20.76 -0.94 13.27
CA ILE A 152 20.59 -1.28 11.84
C ILE A 152 21.23 -2.63 11.48
N THR A 153 21.74 -3.37 12.46
CA THR A 153 22.42 -4.66 12.22
C THR A 153 21.42 -5.63 11.58
N GLY A 154 21.85 -6.28 10.50
CA GLY A 154 21.09 -7.28 9.76
C GLY A 154 20.11 -6.70 8.73
N SER A 155 19.92 -5.36 8.66
CA SER A 155 19.12 -4.78 7.58
C SER A 155 19.79 -4.99 6.23
N THR A 156 19.01 -5.41 5.24
CA THR A 156 19.43 -5.56 3.84
C THR A 156 18.96 -4.39 2.97
N GLU A 157 18.31 -3.36 3.57
CA GLU A 157 17.61 -2.30 2.86
C GLU A 157 18.20 -0.88 3.15
N PRO A 158 19.44 -0.59 2.67
CA PRO A 158 20.00 0.76 2.75
C PRO A 158 19.22 1.69 1.84
N MET A 159 18.82 2.88 2.34
CA MET A 159 18.01 3.83 1.58
C MET A 159 18.80 4.67 0.57
N ARG A 160 20.14 4.72 0.67
CA ARG A 160 21.05 5.35 -0.30
C ARG A 160 21.72 4.26 -1.14
N LEU A 161 20.93 3.63 -2.03
CA LEU A 161 21.42 2.57 -2.91
C LEU A 161 22.56 3.04 -3.82
N ASP A 162 22.58 4.31 -4.21
CA ASP A 162 23.69 4.91 -4.97
C ASP A 162 25.03 4.85 -4.25
N LEU A 163 25.04 4.90 -2.92
CA LEU A 163 26.23 4.81 -2.09
C LEU A 163 26.55 3.37 -1.67
N HIS A 164 25.55 2.51 -1.55
CA HIS A 164 25.70 1.15 -1.02
C HIS A 164 25.63 0.06 -2.09
N ASN A 165 25.20 0.40 -3.33
CA ASN A 165 25.00 -0.54 -4.41
C ASN A 165 25.39 0.05 -5.77
N ASN A 166 26.66 0.40 -5.94
CA ASN A 166 27.28 0.79 -7.22
C ASN A 166 26.51 1.85 -8.05
N GLY A 167 26.03 2.91 -7.40
CA GLY A 167 25.34 4.01 -8.09
C GLY A 167 23.88 3.71 -8.46
N ASP A 168 23.26 2.73 -7.83
CA ASP A 168 21.86 2.35 -8.06
C ASP A 168 20.91 3.51 -7.72
N VAL A 169 20.09 3.90 -8.69
CA VAL A 169 19.20 5.08 -8.59
C VAL A 169 17.77 4.75 -8.17
N ARG A 170 17.45 3.48 -7.89
CA ARG A 170 16.06 3.04 -7.61
C ARG A 170 15.38 3.87 -6.52
N TYR A 171 16.10 4.27 -5.47
CA TYR A 171 15.57 5.07 -4.36
C TYR A 171 15.87 6.57 -4.48
N GLN A 172 16.29 7.02 -5.68
CA GLN A 172 16.50 8.46 -5.93
C GLN A 172 15.23 9.28 -5.71
N GLU A 173 14.06 8.71 -6.00
CA GLU A 173 12.74 9.25 -5.74
C GLU A 173 11.75 8.11 -5.46
N GLY A 174 10.88 8.31 -4.49
CA GLY A 174 9.85 7.32 -4.15
C GLY A 174 8.94 7.78 -3.03
N PHE A 175 8.01 6.91 -2.66
CA PHE A 175 7.17 7.08 -1.48
C PHE A 175 6.86 5.74 -0.81
N VAL A 176 6.55 5.80 0.47
CA VAL A 176 6.21 4.62 1.27
C VAL A 176 4.76 4.21 0.96
N ILE A 177 4.55 2.92 0.67
CA ILE A 177 3.24 2.27 0.68
C ILE A 177 3.06 1.69 2.08
N ALA A 178 2.11 2.21 2.85
CA ALA A 178 1.94 1.88 4.26
C ALA A 178 1.34 0.48 4.46
N HIS A 179 2.08 -0.54 4.00
CA HIS A 179 1.82 -1.94 4.29
C HIS A 179 2.26 -2.28 5.71
N ASN A 180 1.52 -3.17 6.38
CA ASN A 180 1.81 -3.62 7.74
C ASN A 180 1.99 -2.44 8.73
N PRO A 181 0.99 -1.56 8.88
CA PRO A 181 1.12 -0.33 9.65
C PRO A 181 1.41 -0.56 11.14
N ASP A 182 1.03 -1.72 11.66
CA ASP A 182 1.30 -2.11 13.06
C ASP A 182 2.67 -2.76 13.24
N ASN A 183 3.49 -2.83 12.17
CA ASN A 183 4.84 -3.42 12.18
C ASN A 183 4.87 -4.86 12.73
N GLN A 184 3.87 -5.68 12.37
CA GLN A 184 3.77 -7.07 12.80
C GLN A 184 4.96 -7.86 12.26
N PRO A 185 5.79 -8.48 13.11
CA PRO A 185 6.99 -9.21 12.67
C PRO A 185 6.68 -10.31 11.66
N GLY A 186 7.49 -10.40 10.59
CA GLY A 186 7.36 -11.43 9.57
C GLY A 186 6.22 -11.26 8.57
N LYS A 187 5.43 -10.17 8.67
CA LYS A 187 4.30 -9.92 7.76
C LYS A 187 4.66 -9.05 6.55
N GLY A 188 5.94 -8.81 6.32
CA GLY A 188 6.46 -7.98 5.25
C GLY A 188 6.76 -6.56 5.72
N SER A 189 7.84 -6.00 5.19
CA SER A 189 8.36 -4.69 5.57
C SER A 189 8.90 -3.93 4.36
N CYS A 190 9.17 -2.64 4.54
CA CYS A 190 9.92 -1.82 3.61
C CYS A 190 9.32 -1.80 2.19
N ILE A 191 8.01 -1.57 2.11
CA ILE A 191 7.29 -1.54 0.84
C ILE A 191 7.20 -0.11 0.31
N PHE A 192 7.74 0.08 -0.88
CA PHE A 192 7.85 1.38 -1.53
C PHE A 192 7.28 1.38 -2.95
N ALA A 193 6.87 2.56 -3.42
CA ALA A 193 6.88 2.89 -4.83
C ALA A 193 8.21 3.60 -5.12
N HIS A 194 8.98 3.15 -6.13
CA HIS A 194 10.30 3.67 -6.44
C HIS A 194 10.62 3.60 -7.94
N LEU A 195 11.78 4.07 -8.36
CA LEU A 195 12.21 4.00 -9.75
C LEU A 195 12.61 2.55 -10.09
N TRP A 196 12.35 2.10 -11.30
CA TRP A 196 12.96 0.86 -11.79
C TRP A 196 14.40 1.09 -12.28
N ARG A 197 15.25 0.09 -12.16
CA ARG A 197 16.60 0.12 -12.71
C ARG A 197 16.56 -0.09 -14.22
N GLN A 198 15.73 -1.04 -14.65
CA GLN A 198 15.46 -1.33 -16.06
C GLN A 198 13.95 -1.50 -16.24
N PRO A 199 13.41 -1.17 -17.45
CA PRO A 199 11.98 -1.33 -17.73
C PRO A 199 11.49 -2.75 -17.46
N GLY A 200 10.49 -2.88 -16.57
CA GLY A 200 9.86 -4.16 -16.24
C GLY A 200 10.69 -5.07 -15.32
N GLU A 201 11.83 -4.65 -14.82
CA GLU A 201 12.62 -5.44 -13.86
C GLU A 201 11.84 -5.63 -12.56
N ALA A 202 11.61 -6.91 -12.19
CA ALA A 202 10.86 -7.27 -11.01
C ALA A 202 11.58 -6.87 -9.72
N THR A 203 10.80 -6.59 -8.67
CA THR A 203 11.28 -6.12 -7.36
C THR A 203 11.33 -7.24 -6.32
N ALA A 204 11.77 -6.90 -5.10
CA ALA A 204 11.64 -7.80 -3.95
C ALA A 204 10.26 -7.73 -3.25
N GLY A 205 9.35 -6.87 -3.74
CA GLY A 205 8.01 -6.65 -3.17
C GLY A 205 7.48 -5.22 -3.36
N CYS A 206 8.33 -4.29 -3.73
CA CYS A 206 7.96 -2.90 -4.05
C CYS A 206 7.22 -2.80 -5.39
N THR A 207 6.74 -1.60 -5.70
CA THR A 207 6.20 -1.25 -7.03
C THR A 207 7.17 -0.29 -7.72
N ALA A 208 7.74 -0.67 -8.87
CA ALA A 208 8.74 0.13 -9.56
C ALA A 208 8.22 0.69 -10.89
N MET A 209 8.67 1.92 -11.24
CA MET A 209 8.15 2.65 -12.40
C MET A 209 9.19 3.59 -13.01
N PRO A 210 8.94 4.13 -14.25
CA PRO A 210 9.80 5.14 -14.85
C PRO A 210 9.90 6.42 -14.00
N GLN A 211 11.07 7.07 -14.00
CA GLN A 211 11.29 8.30 -13.25
C GLN A 211 10.28 9.40 -13.58
N ALA A 212 9.99 9.66 -14.84
CA ALA A 212 9.03 10.69 -15.25
C ALA A 212 7.61 10.43 -14.67
N ARG A 213 7.23 9.15 -14.50
CA ARG A 213 5.93 8.78 -13.90
C ARG A 213 5.95 8.95 -12.39
N MET A 214 7.05 8.60 -11.73
CA MET A 214 7.23 8.86 -10.30
C MET A 214 7.16 10.35 -10.00
N GLN A 215 7.85 11.18 -10.77
CA GLN A 215 7.83 12.64 -10.61
C GLN A 215 6.43 13.20 -10.77
N ALA A 216 5.70 12.79 -11.82
CA ALA A 216 4.32 13.21 -12.04
C ALA A 216 3.39 12.84 -10.87
N LEU A 217 3.55 11.64 -10.29
CA LEU A 217 2.78 11.24 -9.10
C LEU A 217 3.15 12.10 -7.88
N LEU A 218 4.43 12.28 -7.59
CA LEU A 218 4.89 13.09 -6.44
C LEU A 218 4.45 14.55 -6.54
N ASP A 219 4.39 15.11 -7.75
CA ASP A 219 3.91 16.47 -7.99
C ASP A 219 2.38 16.59 -7.88
N TRP A 220 1.67 15.51 -8.13
CA TRP A 220 0.20 15.48 -8.09
C TRP A 220 -0.36 15.13 -6.70
N LEU A 221 0.28 14.24 -5.95
CA LEU A 221 -0.23 13.76 -4.67
C LEU A 221 -0.35 14.87 -3.62
N ARG A 222 -1.48 14.89 -2.91
CA ARG A 222 -1.82 15.88 -1.88
C ARG A 222 -2.29 15.15 -0.62
N PRO A 223 -1.62 15.29 0.54
CA PRO A 223 -2.02 14.62 1.79
C PRO A 223 -3.46 14.94 2.21
N GLN A 224 -3.92 16.19 2.01
CA GLN A 224 -5.29 16.61 2.33
C GLN A 224 -6.37 15.91 1.49
N ASP A 225 -6.00 15.32 0.35
CA ASP A 225 -6.89 14.54 -0.49
C ASP A 225 -6.91 13.04 -0.11
N THR A 226 -6.30 12.70 1.03
CA THR A 226 -6.29 11.37 1.61
C THR A 226 -5.94 10.28 0.56
N PRO A 227 -4.75 10.39 -0.10
CA PRO A 227 -4.40 9.50 -1.19
C PRO A 227 -4.31 8.04 -0.72
N ARG A 228 -4.74 7.12 -1.58
CA ARG A 228 -4.66 5.67 -1.35
C ARG A 228 -3.96 4.98 -2.50
N PHE A 229 -3.31 3.88 -2.16
CA PHE A 229 -2.72 2.95 -3.12
C PHE A 229 -3.50 1.64 -3.09
N VAL A 230 -3.85 1.12 -4.26
CA VAL A 230 -4.51 -0.17 -4.44
C VAL A 230 -3.66 -1.01 -5.37
N LEU A 231 -3.37 -2.24 -4.98
CA LEU A 231 -2.82 -3.27 -5.87
C LEU A 231 -3.71 -4.49 -5.77
N LEU A 232 -4.22 -4.97 -6.90
CA LEU A 232 -5.04 -6.18 -6.96
C LEU A 232 -4.81 -6.92 -8.29
N PRO A 233 -4.77 -8.26 -8.29
CA PRO A 233 -5.02 -9.03 -9.49
C PRO A 233 -6.38 -8.67 -10.08
N ARG A 234 -6.51 -8.71 -11.40
CA ARG A 234 -7.72 -8.28 -12.13
C ARG A 234 -8.98 -8.99 -11.66
N ALA A 235 -8.89 -10.29 -11.37
CA ALA A 235 -10.03 -11.05 -10.86
C ALA A 235 -10.51 -10.54 -9.50
N GLU A 236 -9.57 -10.29 -8.57
CA GLU A 236 -9.89 -9.73 -7.25
C GLU A 236 -10.41 -8.31 -7.34
N TYR A 237 -9.85 -7.52 -8.26
CA TYR A 237 -10.35 -6.17 -8.50
C TYR A 237 -11.82 -6.18 -8.93
N GLN A 238 -12.21 -7.07 -9.84
CA GLN A 238 -13.58 -7.21 -10.31
C GLN A 238 -14.51 -7.70 -9.19
N HIS A 239 -14.07 -8.69 -8.42
CA HIS A 239 -14.80 -9.24 -7.29
C HIS A 239 -15.11 -8.18 -6.21
N LEU A 240 -14.11 -7.36 -5.87
CA LEU A 240 -14.20 -6.38 -4.79
C LEU A 240 -14.67 -4.99 -5.26
N GLN A 241 -14.87 -4.77 -6.55
CA GLN A 241 -15.12 -3.46 -7.14
C GLN A 241 -16.29 -2.72 -6.49
N ALA A 242 -17.43 -3.39 -6.36
CA ALA A 242 -18.62 -2.80 -5.77
C ALA A 242 -18.45 -2.57 -4.26
N GLN A 243 -17.92 -3.56 -3.55
CA GLN A 243 -17.77 -3.53 -2.10
C GLN A 243 -16.79 -2.45 -1.65
N TRP A 244 -15.66 -2.30 -2.36
CA TRP A 244 -14.64 -1.31 -2.02
C TRP A 244 -14.81 0.02 -2.76
N LYS A 245 -15.86 0.15 -3.59
CA LYS A 245 -16.15 1.35 -4.40
C LYS A 245 -14.98 1.72 -5.32
N LEU A 246 -14.34 0.72 -5.91
CA LEU A 246 -13.23 0.91 -6.83
C LEU A 246 -13.71 1.51 -8.16
N PRO A 247 -12.87 2.32 -8.85
CA PRO A 247 -13.22 2.86 -10.17
C PRO A 247 -13.40 1.78 -11.23
N ALA A 248 -14.13 2.09 -12.30
CA ALA A 248 -14.15 1.24 -13.48
C ALA A 248 -12.80 1.29 -14.20
N LEU A 249 -12.26 0.12 -14.58
CA LEU A 249 -11.07 0.01 -15.42
C LEU A 249 -11.45 0.08 -16.90
N GLU A 250 -10.50 0.50 -17.78
CA GLU A 250 -10.69 0.38 -19.24
C GLU A 250 -10.80 -1.08 -19.66
N GLY A 251 -11.70 -1.35 -20.59
CA GLY A 251 -11.87 -2.69 -21.15
C GLY A 251 -12.64 -3.68 -20.29
N ALA A 252 -13.18 -3.29 -19.14
CA ALA A 252 -14.23 -4.08 -18.50
C ALA A 252 -15.52 -3.88 -19.32
N ALA A 253 -15.87 -4.87 -20.15
CA ALA A 253 -17.16 -4.90 -20.82
C ALA A 253 -18.28 -4.79 -19.78
N ARG A 254 -19.25 -3.91 -20.05
CA ARG A 254 -20.51 -3.83 -19.29
C ARG A 254 -21.36 -5.05 -19.52
#